data_5f8b2af009e3cb4c7c0df1f577dba031
#
_entry.id   5f8b2af009e3cb4c7c0df1f577dba031
#
_cell.length_a   1.000
_cell.length_b   1.000
_cell.length_c   1.000
_cell.angle_alpha   90.00
_cell.angle_beta   90.00
_cell.angle_gamma   90.00
#
_symmetry.space_group_name_H-M   'P 1'
#
loop_
_entity.id
_entity.type
_entity.pdbx_description
1 polymer ?
#
loop_
_entity_poly.entity_id
_entity_poly.type
_entity_poly.pdbx_seq_one_letter_code
_entity_poly.pdbx_strand_id
1 'polypeptide(L)'
;MKSKVSKKIIVLAERETFFLPHCVAQLGTTHNIVAIIVCPGQNHKKRTKNGLKLFGLKTFFFIAASELLARLVNIISINRYYSLRKVARRFKIQYENIPYLHSPECYDLLEKYKPDIIFTQLSYLIKPDLLSKGLFWNKHCSLLPAYTGVYPVFWSLLHGETNFGVTIHEMNEQFGRGRIIQQSSMFTRSKSFFSIYHALYDQVPLLMDKAIGGKVLPDDKVELDMKSSYYSFPQPSDRIEFLRKGNHFGHPFRLHPAILPGGKK
;
A
#
# COMPACT_ATOMS: atom_id res chain seq x y z
N MET A 1 -23.62 27.48 0.75
CA MET A 1 -22.50 26.50 0.62
C MET A 1 -23.08 25.10 0.59
N LYS A 2 -23.02 24.39 -0.55
CA LYS A 2 -23.43 22.97 -0.59
C LYS A 2 -22.48 22.19 0.31
N SER A 3 -22.97 21.48 1.31
CA SER A 3 -22.18 20.55 2.11
C SER A 3 -21.51 19.57 1.17
N LYS A 4 -20.19 19.56 1.10
CA LYS A 4 -19.43 18.62 0.29
C LYS A 4 -19.69 17.24 0.91
N VAL A 5 -20.57 16.45 0.30
CA VAL A 5 -20.85 15.08 0.76
C VAL A 5 -19.51 14.35 0.81
N SER A 6 -19.12 13.93 2.00
CA SER A 6 -17.85 13.24 2.21
C SER A 6 -17.92 11.88 1.51
N LYS A 7 -17.00 11.62 0.57
CA LYS A 7 -16.93 10.33 -0.15
C LYS A 7 -16.73 9.17 0.83
N LYS A 8 -17.48 8.10 0.64
CA LYS A 8 -17.36 6.86 1.40
C LYS A 8 -16.20 6.04 0.85
N ILE A 9 -15.24 5.72 1.70
CA ILE A 9 -14.06 4.94 1.31
C ILE A 9 -14.07 3.60 2.01
N ILE A 10 -13.84 2.53 1.25
CA ILE A 10 -13.46 1.23 1.79
C ILE A 10 -11.96 1.05 1.60
N VAL A 11 -11.28 0.54 2.63
CA VAL A 11 -9.92 0.00 2.50
C VAL A 11 -10.03 -1.51 2.36
N LEU A 12 -9.63 -2.04 1.20
CA LEU A 12 -9.62 -3.47 0.91
C LEU A 12 -8.16 -3.93 0.78
N ALA A 13 -7.67 -4.71 1.76
CA ALA A 13 -6.26 -4.98 1.85
C ALA A 13 -5.93 -6.38 2.39
N GLU A 14 -4.74 -6.84 2.11
CA GLU A 14 -4.09 -7.93 2.85
C GLU A 14 -3.55 -7.42 4.19
N ARG A 15 -3.27 -8.35 5.10
CA ARG A 15 -2.63 -7.99 6.37
C ARG A 15 -1.22 -7.45 6.12
N GLU A 16 -0.97 -6.27 6.63
CA GLU A 16 0.32 -5.60 6.61
C GLU A 16 0.54 -4.89 7.94
N THR A 17 1.79 -4.81 8.39
CA THR A 17 2.14 -4.35 9.74
C THR A 17 2.86 -3.01 9.76
N PHE A 18 3.75 -2.75 8.79
CA PHE A 18 4.75 -1.68 8.92
C PHE A 18 4.33 -0.35 8.27
N PHE A 19 3.51 -0.38 7.22
CA PHE A 19 3.25 0.79 6.38
C PHE A 19 1.77 1.17 6.35
N LEU A 20 0.91 0.22 5.95
CA LEU A 20 -0.50 0.49 5.67
C LEU A 20 -1.31 0.95 6.89
N PRO A 21 -1.14 0.37 8.10
CA PRO A 21 -1.94 0.80 9.26
C PRO A 21 -1.72 2.27 9.61
N HIS A 22 -0.48 2.77 9.52
CA HIS A 22 -0.18 4.17 9.76
C HIS A 22 -0.78 5.07 8.67
N CYS A 23 -0.65 4.69 7.41
CA CYS A 23 -1.25 5.39 6.28
C CYS A 23 -2.78 5.48 6.40
N VAL A 24 -3.45 4.37 6.71
CA VAL A 24 -4.92 4.33 6.88
C VAL A 24 -5.35 5.15 8.10
N ALA A 25 -4.55 5.17 9.18
CA ALA A 25 -4.83 6.03 10.33
C ALA A 25 -4.77 7.52 9.96
N GLN A 26 -3.80 7.94 9.16
CA GLN A 26 -3.73 9.33 8.67
C GLN A 26 -4.94 9.66 7.80
N LEU A 27 -5.29 8.80 6.85
CA LEU A 27 -6.50 8.98 6.02
C LEU A 27 -7.77 9.05 6.86
N GLY A 28 -7.86 8.25 7.92
CA GLY A 28 -9.01 8.26 8.84
C GLY A 28 -9.18 9.55 9.63
N THR A 29 -8.18 10.44 9.69
CA THR A 29 -8.33 11.76 10.32
C THR A 29 -9.09 12.74 9.45
N THR A 30 -9.05 12.60 8.15
CA THR A 30 -9.57 13.59 7.17
C THR A 30 -10.69 13.04 6.29
N HIS A 31 -10.77 11.71 6.11
CA HIS A 31 -11.71 11.07 5.21
C HIS A 31 -12.68 10.11 5.90
N ASN A 32 -13.82 9.91 5.26
CA ASN A 32 -14.85 8.99 5.73
C ASN A 32 -14.55 7.55 5.29
N ILE A 33 -13.71 6.85 6.03
CA ILE A 33 -13.48 5.42 5.84
C ILE A 33 -14.63 4.67 6.53
N VAL A 34 -15.50 4.06 5.75
CA VAL A 34 -16.69 3.36 6.26
C VAL A 34 -16.39 1.92 6.69
N ALA A 35 -15.43 1.27 6.02
CA ALA A 35 -15.01 -0.07 6.38
C ALA A 35 -13.55 -0.34 6.01
N ILE A 36 -12.92 -1.23 6.78
CA ILE A 36 -11.64 -1.88 6.47
C ILE A 36 -11.93 -3.36 6.28
N ILE A 37 -11.81 -3.85 5.05
CA ILE A 37 -12.01 -5.24 4.68
C ILE A 37 -10.64 -5.88 4.50
N VAL A 38 -10.36 -6.92 5.26
CA VAL A 38 -9.09 -7.64 5.22
C VAL A 38 -9.30 -9.03 4.65
N CYS A 39 -8.59 -9.31 3.57
CA CYS A 39 -8.53 -10.64 2.98
C CYS A 39 -7.19 -11.32 3.32
N PRO A 40 -7.15 -12.66 3.34
CA PRO A 40 -5.90 -13.38 3.44
C PRO A 40 -5.04 -13.12 2.20
N GLY A 41 -3.75 -12.92 2.41
CA GLY A 41 -2.77 -12.87 1.32
C GLY A 41 -2.62 -14.25 0.64
N GLN A 42 -1.77 -14.29 -0.38
CA GLN A 42 -1.43 -15.56 -1.04
C GLN A 42 -0.97 -16.60 -0.02
N ASN A 43 -1.14 -17.89 -0.37
CA ASN A 43 -0.81 -19.06 0.45
C ASN A 43 0.45 -18.85 1.32
N HIS A 44 0.31 -19.01 2.63
CA HIS A 44 1.36 -18.79 3.63
C HIS A 44 2.69 -19.46 3.29
N LYS A 45 2.66 -20.73 2.81
CA LYS A 45 3.87 -21.48 2.42
C LYS A 45 4.60 -20.79 1.25
N LYS A 46 3.85 -20.32 0.25
CA LYS A 46 4.41 -19.60 -0.90
C LYS A 46 4.99 -18.24 -0.47
N ARG A 47 4.31 -17.51 0.41
CA ARG A 47 4.76 -16.23 0.96
C ARG A 47 6.06 -16.39 1.76
N THR A 48 6.14 -17.37 2.66
CA THR A 48 7.36 -17.66 3.43
C THR A 48 8.52 -18.04 2.53
N LYS A 49 8.31 -18.96 1.58
CA LYS A 49 9.33 -19.37 0.60
C LYS A 49 9.83 -18.19 -0.24
N ASN A 50 8.93 -17.34 -0.68
CA ASN A 50 9.27 -16.15 -1.45
C ASN A 50 9.99 -15.11 -0.60
N GLY A 51 9.55 -14.91 0.64
CA GLY A 51 10.23 -14.02 1.60
C GLY A 51 11.67 -14.47 1.86
N LEU A 52 11.91 -15.76 2.10
CA LEU A 52 13.25 -16.30 2.27
C LEU A 52 14.13 -16.13 1.01
N LYS A 53 13.56 -16.31 -0.18
CA LYS A 53 14.29 -16.09 -1.44
C LYS A 53 14.73 -14.62 -1.59
N LEU A 54 13.82 -13.69 -1.33
CA LEU A 54 14.06 -12.26 -1.49
C LEU A 54 14.97 -11.72 -0.39
N PHE A 55 14.64 -11.96 0.87
CA PHE A 55 15.34 -11.32 2.01
C PHE A 55 16.55 -12.13 2.50
N GLY A 56 16.59 -13.43 2.24
CA GLY A 56 17.54 -14.35 2.86
C GLY A 56 17.24 -14.60 4.34
N LEU A 57 17.89 -15.60 4.91
CA LEU A 57 17.57 -16.09 6.26
C LEU A 57 17.72 -15.00 7.33
N LYS A 58 18.88 -14.31 7.35
CA LYS A 58 19.19 -13.27 8.35
C LYS A 58 18.15 -12.14 8.36
N THR A 59 17.86 -11.58 7.18
CA THR A 59 16.87 -10.49 7.07
C THR A 59 15.46 -10.97 7.35
N PHE A 60 15.14 -12.22 7.00
CA PHE A 60 13.83 -12.82 7.30
C PHE A 60 13.57 -12.92 8.80
N PHE A 61 14.54 -13.42 9.59
CA PHE A 61 14.45 -13.42 11.05
C PHE A 61 14.35 -12.01 11.64
N PHE A 62 15.08 -11.08 11.05
CA PHE A 62 15.03 -9.69 11.48
C PHE A 62 13.66 -9.05 11.23
N ILE A 63 13.00 -9.37 10.11
CA ILE A 63 11.62 -8.96 9.83
C ILE A 63 10.66 -9.55 10.87
N ALA A 64 10.81 -10.83 11.21
CA ALA A 64 9.98 -11.49 12.21
C ALA A 64 10.13 -10.84 13.61
N ALA A 65 11.35 -10.53 14.02
CA ALA A 65 11.61 -9.80 15.28
C ALA A 65 11.00 -8.39 15.25
N SER A 66 11.09 -7.70 14.11
CA SER A 66 10.47 -6.39 13.91
C SER A 66 8.95 -6.44 13.96
N GLU A 67 8.32 -7.51 13.46
CA GLU A 67 6.86 -7.72 13.61
C GLU A 67 6.47 -7.91 15.08
N LEU A 68 7.27 -8.65 15.86
CA LEU A 68 7.02 -8.81 17.29
C LEU A 68 7.10 -7.46 18.00
N LEU A 69 8.15 -6.67 17.74
CA LEU A 69 8.29 -5.32 18.30
C LEU A 69 7.12 -4.42 17.92
N ALA A 70 6.71 -4.45 16.65
CA ALA A 70 5.56 -3.68 16.19
C ALA A 70 4.27 -4.07 16.92
N ARG A 71 4.06 -5.36 17.21
CA ARG A 71 2.92 -5.85 18.00
C ARG A 71 2.98 -5.33 19.43
N LEU A 72 4.15 -5.35 20.08
CA LEU A 72 4.33 -4.82 21.43
C LEU A 72 4.02 -3.31 21.47
N VAL A 73 4.61 -2.54 20.57
CA VAL A 73 4.32 -1.09 20.46
C VAL A 73 2.85 -0.84 20.15
N ASN A 74 2.23 -1.70 19.34
CA ASN A 74 0.80 -1.58 19.03
C ASN A 74 -0.09 -1.81 20.26
N ILE A 75 0.34 -2.63 21.24
CA ILE A 75 -0.39 -2.88 22.50
C ILE A 75 -0.20 -1.70 23.45
N ILE A 76 1.04 -1.29 23.71
CA ILE A 76 1.36 -0.29 24.74
C ILE A 76 1.06 1.15 24.31
N SER A 77 1.13 1.46 23.01
CA SER A 77 0.90 2.81 22.50
C SER A 77 -0.55 3.02 22.10
N ILE A 78 -1.15 4.13 22.52
CA ILE A 78 -2.55 4.47 22.18
C ILE A 78 -2.66 4.94 20.72
N ASN A 79 -1.75 5.78 20.27
CA ASN A 79 -1.87 6.57 19.04
C ASN A 79 -0.82 6.20 17.96
N ARG A 80 -0.22 5.01 18.06
CA ARG A 80 0.63 4.44 17.02
C ARG A 80 0.02 3.15 16.49
N TYR A 81 0.02 2.98 15.18
CA TYR A 81 -0.80 1.96 14.53
C TYR A 81 0.07 1.02 13.70
N TYR A 82 0.12 -0.24 14.12
CA TYR A 82 0.76 -1.36 13.44
C TYR A 82 -0.24 -2.51 13.16
N SER A 83 -1.52 -2.17 13.18
CA SER A 83 -2.60 -3.11 12.88
C SER A 83 -3.83 -2.36 12.38
N LEU A 84 -4.38 -2.79 11.25
CA LEU A 84 -5.63 -2.23 10.70
C LEU A 84 -6.80 -2.40 11.67
N ARG A 85 -6.84 -3.49 12.45
CA ARG A 85 -7.86 -3.69 13.50
C ARG A 85 -7.79 -2.62 14.59
N LYS A 86 -6.57 -2.19 14.98
CA LYS A 86 -6.41 -1.09 15.94
C LYS A 86 -6.85 0.25 15.37
N VAL A 87 -6.52 0.51 14.11
CA VAL A 87 -7.03 1.70 13.38
C VAL A 87 -8.54 1.69 13.40
N ALA A 88 -9.16 0.59 12.96
CA ALA A 88 -10.61 0.47 12.92
C ALA A 88 -11.27 0.76 14.27
N ARG A 89 -10.78 0.16 15.36
CA ARG A 89 -11.30 0.41 16.72
C ARG A 89 -11.15 1.88 17.12
N ARG A 90 -9.98 2.47 16.87
CA ARG A 90 -9.67 3.84 17.33
C ARG A 90 -10.46 4.90 16.58
N PHE A 91 -10.70 4.69 15.29
CA PHE A 91 -11.44 5.62 14.42
C PHE A 91 -12.93 5.24 14.27
N LYS A 92 -13.40 4.21 14.99
CA LYS A 92 -14.78 3.69 14.92
C LYS A 92 -15.19 3.29 13.50
N ILE A 93 -14.25 2.71 12.75
CA ILE A 93 -14.45 2.16 11.40
C ILE A 93 -14.85 0.69 11.52
N GLN A 94 -15.78 0.23 10.68
CA GLN A 94 -16.14 -1.19 10.61
C GLN A 94 -14.93 -2.01 10.15
N TYR A 95 -14.74 -3.19 10.77
CA TYR A 95 -13.60 -4.06 10.46
C TYR A 95 -14.12 -5.46 10.14
N GLU A 96 -13.91 -5.87 8.90
CA GLU A 96 -14.41 -7.14 8.37
C GLU A 96 -13.23 -8.02 7.91
N ASN A 97 -13.35 -9.33 8.15
CA ASN A 97 -12.44 -10.31 7.56
C ASN A 97 -13.24 -11.15 6.58
N ILE A 98 -12.70 -11.30 5.38
CA ILE A 98 -13.29 -12.18 4.36
C ILE A 98 -12.38 -13.39 4.14
N PRO A 99 -12.93 -14.57 3.74
CA PRO A 99 -12.13 -15.78 3.57
C PRO A 99 -11.20 -15.70 2.36
N TYR A 100 -11.60 -15.00 1.30
CA TYR A 100 -10.80 -14.70 0.10
C TYR A 100 -11.43 -13.55 -0.67
N LEU A 101 -10.66 -12.91 -1.56
CA LEU A 101 -11.06 -11.67 -2.23
C LEU A 101 -12.37 -11.77 -3.03
N HIS A 102 -12.59 -12.89 -3.74
CA HIS A 102 -13.78 -13.13 -4.55
C HIS A 102 -14.84 -13.97 -3.83
N SER A 103 -14.90 -13.89 -2.51
CA SER A 103 -15.94 -14.58 -1.73
C SER A 103 -17.26 -13.81 -1.78
N PRO A 104 -18.42 -14.49 -1.65
CA PRO A 104 -19.72 -13.82 -1.58
C PRO A 104 -19.73 -12.67 -0.57
N GLU A 105 -19.11 -12.87 0.58
CA GLU A 105 -19.05 -11.85 1.65
C GLU A 105 -18.37 -10.55 1.17
N CYS A 106 -17.40 -10.64 0.25
CA CYS A 106 -16.78 -9.43 -0.29
C CYS A 106 -17.78 -8.61 -1.10
N TYR A 107 -18.56 -9.28 -1.97
CA TYR A 107 -19.59 -8.63 -2.78
C TYR A 107 -20.70 -8.04 -1.91
N ASP A 108 -21.17 -8.80 -0.91
CA ASP A 108 -22.21 -8.35 0.04
C ASP A 108 -21.75 -7.11 0.82
N LEU A 109 -20.48 -7.06 1.23
CA LEU A 109 -19.95 -5.90 1.92
C LEU A 109 -19.84 -4.66 1.01
N LEU A 110 -19.45 -4.82 -0.26
CA LEU A 110 -19.44 -3.71 -1.20
C LEU A 110 -20.87 -3.19 -1.47
N GLU A 111 -21.83 -4.09 -1.63
CA GLU A 111 -23.25 -3.74 -1.80
C GLU A 111 -23.82 -3.04 -0.55
N LYS A 112 -23.47 -3.53 0.64
CA LYS A 112 -23.91 -2.96 1.94
C LYS A 112 -23.39 -1.54 2.15
N TYR A 113 -22.10 -1.30 1.91
CA TYR A 113 -21.48 0.00 2.20
C TYR A 113 -21.61 1.00 1.06
N LYS A 114 -21.77 0.54 -0.17
CA LYS A 114 -21.86 1.36 -1.40
C LYS A 114 -20.77 2.46 -1.41
N PRO A 115 -19.48 2.07 -1.47
CA PRO A 115 -18.38 3.01 -1.42
C PRO A 115 -18.30 3.83 -2.70
N ASP A 116 -17.85 5.09 -2.58
CA ASP A 116 -17.46 5.90 -3.72
C ASP A 116 -16.06 5.51 -4.23
N ILE A 117 -15.20 5.03 -3.34
CA ILE A 117 -13.82 4.62 -3.65
C ILE A 117 -13.47 3.37 -2.82
N ILE A 118 -12.83 2.41 -3.47
CA ILE A 118 -12.25 1.23 -2.84
C ILE A 118 -10.72 1.37 -2.95
N PHE A 119 -10.08 1.80 -1.86
CA PHE A 119 -8.62 1.91 -1.79
C PHE A 119 -8.02 0.54 -1.50
N THR A 120 -7.15 0.06 -2.37
CA THR A 120 -6.65 -1.30 -2.32
C THR A 120 -5.16 -1.40 -2.01
N GLN A 121 -4.80 -2.47 -1.31
CA GLN A 121 -3.45 -2.99 -1.21
C GLN A 121 -3.46 -4.51 -1.29
N LEU A 122 -3.33 -5.03 -2.48
CA LEU A 122 -3.45 -6.44 -2.81
C LEU A 122 -2.23 -6.92 -3.61
N SER A 123 -1.86 -8.17 -3.45
CA SER A 123 -0.74 -8.81 -4.16
C SER A 123 -1.19 -9.64 -5.36
N TYR A 124 -2.47 -9.56 -5.75
CA TYR A 124 -3.05 -10.31 -6.86
C TYR A 124 -4.09 -9.48 -7.62
N LEU A 125 -4.41 -9.94 -8.84
CA LEU A 125 -5.40 -9.29 -9.70
C LEU A 125 -6.80 -9.41 -9.13
N ILE A 126 -7.58 -8.37 -9.33
CA ILE A 126 -9.02 -8.37 -9.12
C ILE A 126 -9.68 -8.79 -10.45
N LYS A 127 -10.61 -9.73 -10.38
CA LYS A 127 -11.35 -10.19 -11.56
C LYS A 127 -12.35 -9.12 -12.04
N PRO A 128 -12.73 -9.12 -13.32
CA PRO A 128 -13.63 -8.13 -13.92
C PRO A 128 -14.96 -7.99 -13.20
N ASP A 129 -15.53 -9.10 -12.73
CA ASP A 129 -16.82 -9.14 -12.01
C ASP A 129 -16.77 -8.33 -10.70
N LEU A 130 -15.64 -8.38 -9.96
CA LEU A 130 -15.45 -7.57 -8.77
C LEU A 130 -15.08 -6.12 -9.11
N LEU A 131 -14.27 -5.90 -10.16
CA LEU A 131 -13.92 -4.55 -10.64
C LEU A 131 -15.16 -3.76 -11.04
N SER A 132 -16.18 -4.42 -11.61
CA SER A 132 -17.46 -3.78 -12.00
C SER A 132 -18.27 -3.27 -10.81
N LYS A 133 -17.94 -3.67 -9.57
CA LYS A 133 -18.66 -3.28 -8.35
C LYS A 133 -18.29 -1.92 -7.77
N GLY A 134 -17.29 -1.23 -8.34
CA GLY A 134 -16.93 0.08 -7.84
C GLY A 134 -15.65 0.65 -8.42
N LEU A 135 -15.26 1.81 -7.94
CA LEU A 135 -14.05 2.50 -8.34
C LEU A 135 -12.88 2.04 -7.47
N PHE A 136 -12.05 1.17 -8.01
CA PHE A 136 -10.88 0.62 -7.32
C PHE A 136 -9.65 1.47 -7.58
N TRP A 137 -9.05 2.01 -6.53
CA TRP A 137 -7.79 2.72 -6.57
C TRP A 137 -6.71 1.91 -5.86
N ASN A 138 -5.58 1.75 -6.53
CA ASN A 138 -4.41 1.10 -5.94
C ASN A 138 -3.26 2.09 -5.77
N LYS A 139 -2.43 1.88 -4.74
CA LYS A 139 -1.16 2.56 -4.65
C LYS A 139 -0.05 1.64 -5.13
N HIS A 140 0.83 2.16 -5.97
CA HIS A 140 1.99 1.46 -6.47
C HIS A 140 3.26 2.26 -6.16
N CYS A 141 4.29 1.61 -5.59
CA CYS A 141 5.53 2.29 -5.16
C CYS A 141 6.53 2.42 -6.30
N SER A 142 6.10 2.95 -7.42
CA SER A 142 6.93 3.43 -8.53
C SER A 142 6.24 4.58 -9.26
N LEU A 143 6.95 5.23 -10.16
CA LEU A 143 6.40 6.15 -11.15
C LEU A 143 5.90 5.32 -12.33
N LEU A 144 4.59 4.99 -12.34
CA LEU A 144 3.99 4.29 -13.46
C LEU A 144 4.08 5.14 -14.74
N PRO A 145 4.33 4.53 -15.90
CA PRO A 145 4.26 3.11 -16.24
C PRO A 145 5.55 2.29 -15.99
N ALA A 146 6.58 2.89 -15.40
CA ALA A 146 7.80 2.15 -15.07
C ALA A 146 7.63 1.27 -13.82
N TYR A 147 8.36 0.17 -13.78
CA TYR A 147 8.42 -0.76 -12.63
C TYR A 147 7.05 -1.29 -12.20
N THR A 148 6.18 -1.65 -13.15
CA THR A 148 4.95 -2.39 -12.88
C THR A 148 5.27 -3.79 -12.35
N GLY A 149 4.31 -4.44 -11.69
CA GLY A 149 4.48 -5.78 -11.13
C GLY A 149 4.80 -5.76 -9.64
N VAL A 150 5.74 -6.59 -9.19
CA VAL A 150 5.99 -6.79 -7.75
C VAL A 150 7.35 -6.24 -7.30
N TYR A 151 7.40 -5.72 -6.07
CA TYR A 151 8.60 -5.15 -5.45
C TYR A 151 9.28 -4.03 -6.26
N PRO A 152 8.54 -3.01 -6.72
CA PRO A 152 9.10 -1.95 -7.59
C PRO A 152 10.33 -1.27 -6.99
N VAL A 153 10.36 -0.98 -5.70
CA VAL A 153 11.52 -0.37 -5.03
C VAL A 153 12.76 -1.26 -5.08
N PHE A 154 12.59 -2.59 -5.03
CA PHE A 154 13.72 -3.53 -5.17
C PHE A 154 14.35 -3.40 -6.56
N TRP A 155 13.52 -3.41 -7.59
CA TRP A 155 13.97 -3.34 -8.97
C TRP A 155 14.57 -1.97 -9.30
N SER A 156 13.96 -0.89 -8.83
CA SER A 156 14.52 0.46 -8.99
C SER A 156 15.90 0.57 -8.35
N LEU A 157 16.08 0.09 -7.12
CA LEU A 157 17.38 0.03 -6.45
C LEU A 157 18.39 -0.84 -7.19
N LEU A 158 17.97 -2.01 -7.68
CA LEU A 158 18.84 -2.91 -8.44
C LEU A 158 19.33 -2.26 -9.73
N HIS A 159 18.52 -1.44 -10.38
CA HIS A 159 18.90 -0.69 -11.59
C HIS A 159 19.64 0.60 -11.31
N GLY A 160 19.83 0.98 -10.03
CA GLY A 160 20.62 2.15 -9.65
C GLY A 160 19.84 3.47 -9.70
N GLU A 161 18.51 3.40 -9.67
CA GLU A 161 17.67 4.59 -9.64
C GLU A 161 17.94 5.43 -8.40
N THR A 162 17.80 6.73 -8.55
CA THR A 162 17.86 7.72 -7.47
C THR A 162 16.57 8.52 -7.35
N ASN A 163 15.68 8.41 -8.34
CA ASN A 163 14.35 8.98 -8.33
C ASN A 163 13.32 7.89 -8.10
N PHE A 164 12.67 7.92 -6.95
CA PHE A 164 11.66 6.95 -6.56
C PHE A 164 10.29 7.62 -6.53
N GLY A 165 9.24 6.85 -6.74
CA GLY A 165 7.91 7.43 -6.73
C GLY A 165 6.84 6.52 -6.17
N VAL A 166 5.68 7.13 -5.97
CA VAL A 166 4.45 6.44 -5.64
C VAL A 166 3.32 6.96 -6.52
N THR A 167 2.55 6.04 -7.06
CA THR A 167 1.42 6.31 -7.95
C THR A 167 0.13 5.82 -7.33
N ILE A 168 -0.90 6.67 -7.30
CA ILE A 168 -2.29 6.27 -7.11
C ILE A 168 -2.92 6.14 -8.50
N HIS A 169 -3.45 4.97 -8.82
CA HIS A 169 -4.05 4.69 -10.12
C HIS A 169 -5.35 3.90 -9.99
N GLU A 170 -6.21 4.03 -10.97
CA GLU A 170 -7.38 3.16 -11.10
C GLU A 170 -6.92 1.74 -11.43
N MET A 171 -7.62 0.76 -10.89
CA MET A 171 -7.38 -0.63 -11.28
C MET A 171 -8.24 -0.99 -12.48
N ASN A 172 -7.65 -1.73 -13.39
CA ASN A 172 -8.31 -2.37 -14.51
C ASN A 172 -7.88 -3.83 -14.60
N GLU A 173 -8.30 -4.53 -15.63
CA GLU A 173 -7.96 -5.94 -15.85
C GLU A 173 -6.47 -6.18 -16.12
N GLN A 174 -5.69 -5.14 -16.39
CA GLN A 174 -4.25 -5.21 -16.66
C GLN A 174 -3.45 -4.61 -15.52
N PHE A 175 -2.43 -5.32 -15.04
CA PHE A 175 -1.55 -4.85 -13.96
C PHE A 175 -0.91 -3.50 -14.29
N GLY A 176 -1.18 -2.49 -13.42
CA GLY A 176 -0.50 -1.20 -13.48
C GLY A 176 -0.74 -0.36 -14.74
N ARG A 177 -1.81 -0.67 -15.51
CA ARG A 177 -2.19 0.05 -16.74
C ARG A 177 -3.49 0.83 -16.60
N GLY A 178 -4.02 0.96 -15.39
CA GLY A 178 -5.17 1.83 -15.14
C GLY A 178 -4.77 3.29 -15.18
N ARG A 179 -5.76 4.17 -15.32
CA ARG A 179 -5.58 5.62 -15.33
C ARG A 179 -4.81 6.08 -14.10
N ILE A 180 -3.77 6.87 -14.29
CA ILE A 180 -3.02 7.50 -13.21
C ILE A 180 -3.85 8.65 -12.64
N ILE A 181 -4.07 8.64 -11.33
CA ILE A 181 -4.84 9.66 -10.61
C ILE A 181 -3.91 10.69 -9.99
N GLN A 182 -2.87 10.22 -9.30
CA GLN A 182 -1.86 11.06 -8.66
C GLN A 182 -0.52 10.36 -8.68
N GLN A 183 0.55 11.14 -8.79
CA GLN A 183 1.91 10.68 -8.63
C GLN A 183 2.70 11.64 -7.75
N SER A 184 3.70 11.12 -7.07
CA SER A 184 4.74 11.90 -6.39
C SER A 184 6.07 11.21 -6.56
N SER A 185 7.11 12.00 -6.80
CA SER A 185 8.49 11.53 -6.86
C SER A 185 9.31 12.07 -5.71
N MET A 186 10.38 11.37 -5.37
CA MET A 186 11.39 11.81 -4.42
C MET A 186 12.77 11.41 -4.88
N PHE A 187 13.71 12.35 -4.83
CA PHE A 187 15.13 12.08 -5.02
C PHE A 187 15.74 11.58 -3.72
N THR A 188 16.46 10.45 -3.78
CA THR A 188 17.27 9.97 -2.64
C THR A 188 18.44 9.12 -3.12
N ARG A 189 19.57 9.20 -2.40
CA ARG A 189 20.72 8.32 -2.56
C ARG A 189 20.70 7.15 -1.57
N SER A 190 19.61 6.98 -0.83
CA SER A 190 19.45 5.85 0.08
C SER A 190 19.47 4.55 -0.69
N LYS A 191 20.22 3.58 -0.19
CA LYS A 191 20.28 2.20 -0.70
C LYS A 191 19.45 1.25 0.15
N SER A 192 18.61 1.78 1.07
CA SER A 192 17.80 1.01 2.00
C SER A 192 16.39 0.80 1.45
N PHE A 193 16.06 -0.45 1.15
CA PHE A 193 14.76 -0.87 0.66
C PHE A 193 13.60 -0.41 1.57
N PHE A 194 13.64 -0.74 2.87
CA PHE A 194 12.57 -0.38 3.78
C PHE A 194 12.48 1.12 4.05
N SER A 195 13.61 1.83 4.08
CA SER A 195 13.60 3.29 4.27
C SER A 195 12.90 4.01 3.12
N ILE A 196 13.14 3.56 1.88
CA ILE A 196 12.45 4.11 0.71
C ILE A 196 10.95 3.79 0.76
N TYR A 197 10.58 2.54 1.09
CA TYR A 197 9.16 2.20 1.25
C TYR A 197 8.47 3.09 2.29
N HIS A 198 9.08 3.31 3.44
CA HIS A 198 8.52 4.22 4.46
C HIS A 198 8.30 5.63 3.91
N ALA A 199 9.30 6.18 3.23
CA ALA A 199 9.20 7.53 2.67
C ALA A 199 8.12 7.64 1.57
N LEU A 200 7.95 6.61 0.74
CA LEU A 200 6.89 6.57 -0.26
C LEU A 200 5.50 6.42 0.37
N TYR A 201 5.36 5.57 1.40
CA TYR A 201 4.07 5.43 2.11
C TYR A 201 3.66 6.68 2.87
N ASP A 202 4.62 7.47 3.37
CA ASP A 202 4.34 8.76 4.02
C ASP A 202 3.69 9.76 3.05
N GLN A 203 3.89 9.62 1.74
CA GLN A 203 3.29 10.49 0.72
C GLN A 203 1.86 10.07 0.32
N VAL A 204 1.48 8.81 0.56
CA VAL A 204 0.19 8.26 0.12
C VAL A 204 -1.01 9.05 0.67
N PRO A 205 -1.08 9.43 1.96
CA PRO A 205 -2.21 10.19 2.47
C PRO A 205 -2.41 11.51 1.75
N LEU A 206 -1.34 12.26 1.47
CA LEU A 206 -1.41 13.52 0.74
C LEU A 206 -1.88 13.34 -0.71
N LEU A 207 -1.41 12.28 -1.38
CA LEU A 207 -1.85 11.97 -2.75
C LEU A 207 -3.34 11.56 -2.77
N MET A 208 -3.76 10.77 -1.80
CA MET A 208 -5.17 10.40 -1.64
C MET A 208 -6.05 11.63 -1.37
N ASP A 209 -5.60 12.57 -0.51
CA ASP A 209 -6.28 13.85 -0.26
C ASP A 209 -6.51 14.61 -1.57
N LYS A 210 -5.46 14.77 -2.38
CA LYS A 210 -5.55 15.44 -3.69
C LYS A 210 -6.51 14.73 -4.64
N ALA A 211 -6.40 13.41 -4.73
CA ALA A 211 -7.24 12.58 -5.60
C ALA A 211 -8.73 12.64 -5.21
N ILE A 212 -9.04 12.48 -3.92
CA ILE A 212 -10.41 12.53 -3.38
C ILE A 212 -10.99 13.93 -3.53
N GLY A 213 -10.16 14.98 -3.40
CA GLY A 213 -10.53 16.36 -3.64
C GLY A 213 -10.80 16.72 -5.10
N GLY A 214 -10.68 15.76 -6.03
CA GLY A 214 -10.91 15.95 -7.47
C GLY A 214 -9.73 16.56 -8.21
N LYS A 215 -8.56 16.69 -7.61
CA LYS A 215 -7.34 17.12 -8.27
C LYS A 215 -6.69 15.89 -8.91
N VAL A 216 -7.16 15.50 -10.08
CA VAL A 216 -6.54 14.46 -10.90
C VAL A 216 -5.41 15.10 -11.71
N LEU A 217 -4.28 14.39 -11.86
CA LEU A 217 -3.21 14.85 -12.74
C LEU A 217 -3.73 14.87 -14.19
N PRO A 218 -3.54 15.95 -14.94
CA PRO A 218 -3.72 15.93 -16.38
C PRO A 218 -2.83 14.87 -17.01
N ASP A 219 -3.31 14.21 -18.06
CA ASP A 219 -2.57 13.12 -18.72
C ASP A 219 -1.20 13.58 -19.27
N ASP A 220 -1.06 14.88 -19.61
CA ASP A 220 0.19 15.51 -20.04
C ASP A 220 1.22 15.78 -18.92
N LYS A 221 0.80 15.66 -17.65
CA LYS A 221 1.68 15.82 -16.47
C LYS A 221 2.09 14.49 -15.82
N VAL A 222 1.66 13.38 -16.37
CA VAL A 222 2.21 12.08 -16.03
C VAL A 222 3.62 12.04 -16.63
N GLU A 223 4.65 11.64 -15.86
CA GLU A 223 6.02 11.48 -16.38
C GLU A 223 6.05 10.35 -17.43
N LEU A 224 5.54 10.65 -18.64
CA LEU A 224 5.39 9.71 -19.75
C LEU A 224 6.74 9.30 -20.38
N ASP A 225 7.83 9.98 -20.06
CA ASP A 225 9.18 9.65 -20.56
C ASP A 225 9.76 8.37 -19.96
N MET A 226 9.15 7.80 -18.94
CA MET A 226 9.59 6.53 -18.38
C MET A 226 9.07 5.37 -19.23
N LYS A 227 9.99 4.57 -19.80
CA LYS A 227 9.63 3.36 -20.53
C LYS A 227 8.84 2.42 -19.63
N SER A 228 7.69 1.97 -20.12
CA SER A 228 6.89 0.95 -19.45
C SER A 228 7.74 -0.32 -19.24
N SER A 229 7.76 -0.80 -18.01
CA SER A 229 8.50 -2.01 -17.66
C SER A 229 7.70 -2.83 -16.66
N TYR A 230 7.85 -4.16 -16.74
CA TYR A 230 7.19 -5.11 -15.87
C TYR A 230 8.21 -6.03 -15.21
N TYR A 231 8.09 -6.19 -13.90
CA TYR A 231 8.97 -7.07 -13.13
C TYR A 231 8.17 -8.07 -12.30
N SER A 232 8.57 -9.32 -12.41
CA SER A 232 8.04 -10.41 -11.60
C SER A 232 8.71 -10.46 -10.23
N PHE A 233 8.47 -11.53 -9.49
CA PHE A 233 9.08 -11.72 -8.17
C PHE A 233 10.61 -11.93 -8.31
N PRO A 234 11.45 -11.18 -7.53
CA PRO A 234 12.90 -11.30 -7.59
C PRO A 234 13.40 -12.72 -7.29
N GLN A 235 14.39 -13.16 -8.05
CA GLN A 235 15.04 -14.45 -7.84
C GLN A 235 16.25 -14.32 -6.87
N PRO A 236 16.79 -15.42 -6.36
CA PRO A 236 17.98 -15.38 -5.50
C PRO A 236 19.20 -14.70 -6.14
N SER A 237 19.38 -14.83 -7.45
CA SER A 237 20.42 -14.13 -8.21
C SER A 237 20.26 -12.62 -8.16
N ASP A 238 19.03 -12.12 -8.29
CA ASP A 238 18.74 -10.69 -8.25
C ASP A 238 19.05 -10.13 -6.85
N ARG A 239 18.77 -10.89 -5.79
CA ARG A 239 19.15 -10.53 -4.42
C ARG A 239 20.67 -10.43 -4.25
N ILE A 240 21.43 -11.38 -4.80
CA ILE A 240 22.90 -11.37 -4.72
C ILE A 240 23.44 -10.10 -5.42
N GLU A 241 22.93 -9.80 -6.60
CA GLU A 241 23.33 -8.60 -7.35
C GLU A 241 22.91 -7.31 -6.63
N PHE A 242 21.72 -7.28 -6.05
CA PHE A 242 21.23 -6.18 -5.22
C PHE A 242 22.20 -5.85 -4.07
N LEU A 243 22.63 -6.87 -3.33
CA LEU A 243 23.59 -6.70 -2.23
C LEU A 243 24.99 -6.34 -2.74
N ARG A 244 25.44 -6.91 -3.86
CA ARG A 244 26.73 -6.61 -4.49
C ARG A 244 26.84 -5.13 -4.91
N LYS A 245 25.74 -4.52 -5.34
CA LYS A 245 25.67 -3.08 -5.65
C LYS A 245 25.61 -2.18 -4.41
N GLY A 246 25.77 -2.74 -3.22
CA GLY A 246 25.74 -2.04 -1.94
C GLY A 246 24.34 -1.66 -1.47
N ASN A 247 23.30 -2.18 -2.11
CA ASN A 247 21.93 -2.04 -1.61
C ASN A 247 21.72 -2.95 -0.40
N HIS A 248 20.79 -2.57 0.46
CA HIS A 248 20.46 -3.37 1.65
C HIS A 248 18.97 -3.23 1.99
N PHE A 249 18.45 -4.20 2.75
CA PHE A 249 17.02 -4.14 3.10
C PHE A 249 16.74 -3.10 4.19
N GLY A 250 17.65 -2.87 5.13
CA GLY A 250 17.46 -1.96 6.25
C GLY A 250 16.45 -2.49 7.29
N HIS A 251 15.84 -1.58 8.05
CA HIS A 251 14.89 -1.90 9.11
C HIS A 251 13.45 -1.78 8.62
N PRO A 252 12.62 -2.84 8.69
CA PRO A 252 11.20 -2.75 8.36
C PRO A 252 10.41 -1.99 9.42
N PHE A 253 10.79 -2.11 10.69
CA PHE A 253 10.15 -1.37 11.77
C PHE A 253 10.68 0.05 11.87
N ARG A 254 9.74 1.01 11.92
CA ARG A 254 9.97 2.41 12.26
C ARG A 254 8.95 2.85 13.31
N LEU A 255 9.40 3.59 14.32
CA LEU A 255 8.49 4.18 15.27
C LEU A 255 7.74 5.35 14.62
N HIS A 256 6.52 5.10 14.17
CA HIS A 256 5.69 6.10 13.54
C HIS A 256 5.28 7.22 14.52
N PRO A 257 5.07 8.45 14.05
CA PRO A 257 4.46 9.51 14.84
C PRO A 257 3.11 9.09 15.43
N ALA A 258 2.74 9.69 16.54
CA ALA A 258 1.40 9.50 17.10
C ALA A 258 0.35 10.24 16.24
N ILE A 259 -0.77 9.57 15.95
CA ILE A 259 -1.90 10.15 15.21
C ILE A 259 -3.12 10.17 16.13
N LEU A 260 -3.62 11.36 16.43
CA LEU A 260 -4.86 11.52 17.19
C LEU A 260 -6.05 11.39 16.22
N PRO A 261 -7.11 10.64 16.59
CA PRO A 261 -8.35 10.70 15.82
C PRO A 261 -8.85 12.13 15.87
N GLY A 262 -9.00 12.75 14.70
CA GLY A 262 -9.63 14.06 14.59
C GLY A 262 -11.03 14.00 15.17
N GLY A 263 -11.41 14.99 15.96
CA GLY A 263 -12.82 15.21 16.26
C GLY A 263 -13.53 15.43 14.89
N LYS A 264 -14.57 14.67 14.61
CA LYS A 264 -15.45 14.97 13.47
C LYS A 264 -15.91 16.41 13.65
N LYS A 265 -15.39 17.34 12.84
CA LYS A 265 -15.95 18.67 12.68
C LYS A 265 -17.22 18.59 11.87
#